data_4506aff79ff84af43258b93808466ca0
#
_entry.id   4506aff79ff84af43258b93808466ca0
#
_cell.length_a   1.000
_cell.length_b   1.000
_cell.length_c   1.000
_cell.angle_alpha   90.00
_cell.angle_beta   90.00
_cell.angle_gamma   90.00
#
_symmetry.space_group_name_H-M   'P 1'
#
loop_
_entity.id
_entity.type
_entity.pdbx_description
1 polymer ?
#
loop_
_entity_poly.entity_id
_entity_poly.type
_entity_poly.pdbx_seq_one_letter_code
_entity_poly.pdbx_strand_id
1 'polypeptide(L)'
;MFNGKIALAIMAVALCSANACFAQTVTENWDDFLHYTVIGRFDLAKGHAQALLASNPDPQELLKLSRENPQGYQILLRAKETAPDAELADLCGQVIAVIDKGRFIRRSAPAIIAEEVRRLSSTERGWFTAVKRLRDAGEYAIPFMLDALADPSREAEMPDIVRALPQIGRGAIRPLAAALQTDNVTVKAEIVTALGNIGYPQGQPHLKYVIENDSSDKLRSAAQAALRKIDPDALQVPAAELYYQLAEKYYYHAESLKPTEDVSFANVWFWDTDAGKLAREEVDGKYFNELMAMRCCEWSLKADAGYGPAIGLWIASFFKAESAGVEKMPDYFGERHADALVYATTAGVEYLHQALARAVTDKNAYVALGVVEALGTTAGEKSLLYKLGPSQPLLQSLSFNDRMVRYSAAIAIGMAGPTEAFAESTLVTTNLAEALGQSADAQGAGGNGWNAEIADSYALRAAQTMLKLASTRNEVVDLSGAQNALVAGVGDKRSEIQILSGQTLAYLDSPGAQRAIAGMALDTGNAAEVRIPAFESLATSAKLNANMLPETVVDSIYELISSDETDPALRSAAAAAYGALNLPSRKAKDLILDQAKS
;
A
#
# COMPACT_ATOMS: atom_id res chain seq x y z
N MET A 1 34.45 63.65 -28.94
CA MET A 1 34.02 62.27 -28.66
C MET A 1 34.41 61.79 -27.25
N PHE A 2 34.04 62.54 -26.19
CA PHE A 2 34.49 62.17 -24.83
C PHE A 2 33.41 62.37 -23.72
N ASN A 3 32.13 62.60 -24.12
CA ASN A 3 31.06 62.88 -23.11
C ASN A 3 29.94 61.83 -23.02
N GLY A 4 30.02 60.68 -23.76
CA GLY A 4 28.96 59.67 -23.72
C GLY A 4 29.17 58.50 -22.73
N LYS A 5 30.40 58.27 -22.30
CA LYS A 5 30.70 57.13 -21.40
C LYS A 5 30.60 57.44 -19.90
N ILE A 6 30.67 58.72 -19.51
CA ILE A 6 30.54 59.12 -18.12
C ILE A 6 29.08 59.22 -17.68
N ALA A 7 28.17 59.59 -18.59
CA ALA A 7 26.72 59.63 -18.28
C ALA A 7 26.11 58.23 -18.10
N LEU A 8 26.64 57.21 -18.82
CA LEU A 8 26.15 55.81 -18.67
C LEU A 8 26.64 55.15 -17.37
N ALA A 9 27.85 55.52 -16.90
CA ALA A 9 28.39 55.01 -15.65
C ALA A 9 27.69 55.61 -14.42
N ILE A 10 27.27 56.87 -14.48
CA ILE A 10 26.52 57.49 -13.38
C ILE A 10 25.08 57.00 -13.32
N MET A 11 24.46 56.63 -14.46
CA MET A 11 23.11 56.06 -14.49
C MET A 11 23.12 54.60 -14.03
N ALA A 12 24.18 53.84 -14.27
CA ALA A 12 24.33 52.47 -13.76
C ALA A 12 24.58 52.41 -12.25
N VAL A 13 25.32 53.38 -11.70
CA VAL A 13 25.55 53.49 -10.25
C VAL A 13 24.28 54.00 -9.53
N ALA A 14 23.49 54.88 -10.14
CA ALA A 14 22.23 55.34 -9.58
C ALA A 14 21.11 54.27 -9.62
N LEU A 15 21.11 53.34 -10.57
CA LEU A 15 20.19 52.20 -10.63
C LEU A 15 20.60 51.06 -9.66
N CYS A 16 21.85 50.91 -9.32
CA CYS A 16 22.32 49.98 -8.28
C CYS A 16 22.10 50.52 -6.84
N SER A 17 22.03 51.82 -6.67
CA SER A 17 21.78 52.42 -5.35
C SER A 17 20.29 52.62 -5.00
N ALA A 18 19.36 52.41 -5.96
CA ALA A 18 17.93 52.49 -5.71
C ALA A 18 17.28 51.15 -5.29
N ASN A 19 18.03 50.04 -5.31
CA ASN A 19 17.60 48.68 -4.87
C ASN A 19 18.37 48.19 -3.63
N ALA A 20 18.95 49.05 -2.84
CA ALA A 20 19.23 48.75 -1.45
C ALA A 20 17.88 48.88 -0.64
N CYS A 21 16.88 48.10 -0.98
CA CYS A 21 15.87 47.70 -0.06
C CYS A 21 16.64 47.03 1.08
N PHE A 22 16.67 47.65 2.27
CA PHE A 22 17.19 47.01 3.47
C PHE A 22 16.39 45.74 3.65
N ALA A 23 16.98 44.57 3.28
CA ALA A 23 16.41 43.30 3.61
C ALA A 23 16.37 43.26 5.14
N GLN A 24 15.17 43.32 5.71
CA GLN A 24 15.00 43.17 7.15
C GLN A 24 15.67 41.88 7.61
N THR A 25 16.32 41.95 8.77
CA THR A 25 16.95 40.78 9.38
C THR A 25 15.89 39.75 9.80
N VAL A 26 16.30 38.51 9.99
CA VAL A 26 15.44 37.44 10.52
C VAL A 26 14.75 37.87 11.81
N THR A 27 15.48 38.55 12.70
CA THR A 27 14.98 39.05 13.97
C THR A 27 13.92 40.16 13.79
N GLU A 28 14.16 41.12 12.92
CA GLU A 28 13.20 42.21 12.64
C GLU A 28 11.91 41.67 12.03
N ASN A 29 12.01 40.75 11.04
CA ASN A 29 10.82 40.13 10.46
C ASN A 29 10.06 39.29 11.47
N TRP A 30 10.75 38.58 12.39
CA TRP A 30 10.13 37.85 13.49
C TRP A 30 9.34 38.76 14.42
N ASP A 31 9.96 39.85 14.89
CA ASP A 31 9.34 40.78 15.83
C ASP A 31 8.13 41.51 15.20
N ASP A 32 8.27 41.98 13.97
CA ASP A 32 7.21 42.64 13.21
C ASP A 32 6.05 41.67 12.89
N PHE A 33 6.36 40.43 12.50
CA PHE A 33 5.35 39.39 12.30
C PHE A 33 4.51 39.18 13.55
N LEU A 34 5.13 38.98 14.69
CA LEU A 34 4.42 38.81 15.96
C LEU A 34 3.62 40.05 16.33
N HIS A 35 4.21 41.26 16.22
CA HIS A 35 3.55 42.52 16.54
C HIS A 35 2.27 42.70 15.70
N TYR A 36 2.36 42.58 14.37
CA TYR A 36 1.22 42.78 13.48
C TYR A 36 0.16 41.67 13.63
N THR A 37 0.54 40.47 13.99
CA THR A 37 -0.39 39.36 14.32
C THR A 37 -1.22 39.72 15.56
N VAL A 38 -0.59 40.27 16.62
CA VAL A 38 -1.29 40.64 17.87
C VAL A 38 -2.26 41.78 17.67
N ILE A 39 -1.89 42.81 16.91
CA ILE A 39 -2.75 43.98 16.69
C ILE A 39 -3.79 43.79 15.55
N GLY A 40 -3.87 42.59 14.95
CA GLY A 40 -4.87 42.25 13.93
C GLY A 40 -4.61 42.87 12.55
N ARG A 41 -3.38 43.35 12.28
CA ARG A 41 -2.97 43.85 10.95
C ARG A 41 -2.45 42.70 10.08
N PHE A 42 -3.34 41.81 9.70
CA PHE A 42 -3.02 40.54 9.07
C PHE A 42 -2.29 40.68 7.74
N ASP A 43 -2.57 41.72 6.95
CA ASP A 43 -1.84 41.93 5.67
C ASP A 43 -0.36 42.20 5.90
N LEU A 44 -0.03 43.01 6.93
CA LEU A 44 1.36 43.27 7.30
C LEU A 44 2.03 42.03 7.91
N ALA A 45 1.28 41.36 8.80
CA ALA A 45 1.77 40.09 9.40
C ALA A 45 2.14 39.07 8.35
N LYS A 46 1.29 38.85 7.32
CA LYS A 46 1.59 37.94 6.20
C LYS A 46 2.84 38.36 5.44
N GLY A 47 3.01 39.65 5.14
CA GLY A 47 4.20 40.16 4.45
C GLY A 47 5.50 39.85 5.20
N HIS A 48 5.54 40.05 6.52
CA HIS A 48 6.71 39.74 7.35
C HIS A 48 6.93 38.22 7.52
N ALA A 49 5.86 37.42 7.65
CA ALA A 49 5.97 35.97 7.70
C ALA A 49 6.53 35.39 6.40
N GLN A 50 6.06 35.88 5.24
CA GLN A 50 6.56 35.48 3.93
C GLN A 50 8.03 35.90 3.74
N ALA A 51 8.42 37.12 4.14
CA ALA A 51 9.80 37.59 4.09
C ALA A 51 10.71 36.75 5.00
N LEU A 52 10.23 36.40 6.20
CA LEU A 52 10.92 35.53 7.14
C LEU A 52 11.19 34.15 6.53
N LEU A 53 10.16 33.49 5.98
CA LEU A 53 10.28 32.18 5.36
C LEU A 53 11.12 32.21 4.08
N ALA A 54 10.96 33.25 3.26
CA ALA A 54 11.75 33.42 2.01
C ALA A 54 13.25 33.63 2.28
N SER A 55 13.62 34.16 3.47
CA SER A 55 15.02 34.26 3.88
C SER A 55 15.66 32.90 4.22
N ASN A 56 14.87 31.81 4.25
CA ASN A 56 15.30 30.47 4.66
C ASN A 56 16.09 30.47 5.97
N PRO A 57 15.49 30.96 7.09
CA PRO A 57 16.21 31.18 8.34
C PRO A 57 16.76 29.87 8.92
N ASP A 58 17.93 29.94 9.57
CA ASP A 58 18.43 28.79 10.32
C ASP A 58 17.40 28.38 11.39
N PRO A 59 16.94 27.12 11.37
CA PRO A 59 15.99 26.63 12.37
C PRO A 59 16.44 26.82 13.83
N GLN A 60 17.74 26.80 14.10
CA GLN A 60 18.27 27.05 15.43
C GLN A 60 18.21 28.53 15.83
N GLU A 61 18.38 29.45 14.89
CA GLU A 61 18.20 30.89 15.11
C GLU A 61 16.72 31.20 15.44
N LEU A 62 15.78 30.68 14.65
CA LEU A 62 14.35 30.86 14.93
C LEU A 62 13.93 30.22 16.27
N LEU A 63 14.48 29.07 16.60
CA LEU A 63 14.28 28.47 17.92
C LEU A 63 14.82 29.37 19.05
N LYS A 64 15.99 30.01 18.84
CA LYS A 64 16.55 30.93 19.82
C LYS A 64 15.63 32.15 20.05
N LEU A 65 15.16 32.81 18.97
CA LEU A 65 14.19 33.89 19.03
C LEU A 65 12.89 33.49 19.75
N SER A 66 12.36 32.32 19.44
CA SER A 66 11.18 31.74 20.11
C SER A 66 11.39 31.47 21.60
N ARG A 67 12.62 31.18 22.06
CA ARG A 67 12.95 31.02 23.49
C ARG A 67 13.18 32.32 24.22
N GLU A 68 13.72 33.31 23.55
CA GLU A 68 13.89 34.67 24.07
C GLU A 68 12.52 35.37 24.25
N ASN A 69 11.55 35.03 23.37
CA ASN A 69 10.16 35.47 23.47
C ASN A 69 9.18 34.27 23.53
N PRO A 70 8.97 33.65 24.70
CA PRO A 70 8.04 32.53 24.84
C PRO A 70 6.58 32.87 24.51
N GLN A 71 6.18 34.12 24.64
CA GLN A 71 4.84 34.58 24.27
C GLN A 71 4.65 34.57 22.75
N GLY A 72 5.71 34.82 21.97
CA GLY A 72 5.69 34.79 20.52
C GLY A 72 5.24 33.45 19.98
N TYR A 73 5.78 32.35 20.52
CA TYR A 73 5.36 30.99 20.11
C TYR A 73 3.87 30.71 20.42
N GLN A 74 3.38 31.19 21.58
CA GLN A 74 1.96 31.05 21.93
C GLN A 74 1.04 31.87 21.02
N ILE A 75 1.50 33.05 20.57
CA ILE A 75 0.80 33.88 19.59
C ILE A 75 0.65 33.10 18.26
N LEU A 76 1.73 32.48 17.78
CA LEU A 76 1.69 31.69 16.54
C LEU A 76 0.75 30.48 16.65
N LEU A 77 0.80 29.72 17.75
CA LEU A 77 -0.10 28.58 17.97
C LEU A 77 -1.56 29.02 17.94
N ARG A 78 -1.88 30.13 18.66
CA ARG A 78 -3.24 30.67 18.67
C ARG A 78 -3.66 31.15 17.27
N ALA A 79 -2.80 31.89 16.57
CA ALA A 79 -3.09 32.37 15.23
C ALA A 79 -3.31 31.23 14.23
N LYS A 80 -2.52 30.15 14.29
CA LYS A 80 -2.72 28.95 13.47
C LYS A 80 -4.11 28.34 13.67
N GLU A 81 -4.64 28.32 14.88
CA GLU A 81 -5.92 27.67 15.21
C GLU A 81 -7.13 28.60 15.04
N THR A 82 -6.98 29.91 15.31
CA THR A 82 -8.12 30.82 15.46
C THR A 82 -8.09 32.04 14.55
N ALA A 83 -7.06 32.24 13.72
CA ALA A 83 -7.03 33.40 12.83
C ALA A 83 -8.17 33.31 11.80
N PRO A 84 -8.89 34.41 11.55
CA PRO A 84 -9.95 34.45 10.54
C PRO A 84 -9.39 34.41 9.09
N ASP A 85 -8.10 34.64 8.91
CA ASP A 85 -7.37 34.63 7.64
C ASP A 85 -6.63 33.29 7.51
N ALA A 86 -7.09 32.44 6.58
CA ALA A 86 -6.55 31.11 6.36
C ALA A 86 -5.08 31.12 5.88
N GLU A 87 -4.68 32.14 5.11
CA GLU A 87 -3.29 32.28 4.64
C GLU A 87 -2.36 32.62 5.81
N LEU A 88 -2.79 33.48 6.74
CA LEU A 88 -2.02 33.76 7.95
C LEU A 88 -1.89 32.52 8.82
N ALA A 89 -2.96 31.74 8.98
CA ALA A 89 -2.93 30.49 9.73
C ALA A 89 -1.91 29.49 9.16
N ASP A 90 -1.85 29.37 7.83
CA ASP A 90 -0.88 28.52 7.13
C ASP A 90 0.56 29.01 7.33
N LEU A 91 0.81 30.31 7.16
CA LEU A 91 2.13 30.92 7.39
C LEU A 91 2.59 30.73 8.84
N CYS A 92 1.69 30.89 9.83
CA CYS A 92 1.99 30.56 11.22
C CYS A 92 2.41 29.10 11.38
N GLY A 93 1.71 28.18 10.71
CA GLY A 93 2.04 26.77 10.68
C GLY A 93 3.43 26.49 10.11
N GLN A 94 3.78 27.14 9.00
CA GLN A 94 5.11 27.02 8.37
C GLN A 94 6.23 27.55 9.28
N VAL A 95 6.05 28.70 9.93
CA VAL A 95 7.04 29.23 10.87
C VAL A 95 7.20 28.32 12.10
N ILE A 96 6.09 27.79 12.65
CA ILE A 96 6.13 26.80 13.73
C ILE A 96 6.94 25.56 13.29
N ALA A 97 6.73 25.06 12.07
CA ALA A 97 7.47 23.91 11.55
C ALA A 97 8.99 24.17 11.50
N VAL A 98 9.44 25.37 11.14
CA VAL A 98 10.87 25.74 11.20
C VAL A 98 11.40 25.75 12.64
N ILE A 99 10.62 26.26 13.60
CA ILE A 99 11.00 26.26 15.02
C ILE A 99 11.09 24.82 15.55
N ASP A 100 10.14 23.97 15.19
CA ASP A 100 10.10 22.56 15.61
C ASP A 100 11.26 21.77 14.99
N LYS A 101 11.64 22.06 13.74
CA LYS A 101 12.88 21.57 13.13
C LYS A 101 14.11 21.99 13.94
N GLY A 102 14.16 23.22 14.40
CA GLY A 102 15.23 23.71 15.29
C GLY A 102 15.27 22.97 16.64
N ARG A 103 14.11 22.68 17.23
CA ARG A 103 13.99 21.84 18.45
C ARG A 103 14.50 20.45 18.20
N PHE A 104 14.11 19.86 17.08
CA PHE A 104 14.55 18.51 16.67
C PHE A 104 16.08 18.47 16.52
N ILE A 105 16.67 19.35 15.71
CA ILE A 105 18.13 19.44 15.50
C ILE A 105 18.88 19.53 16.83
N ARG A 106 18.40 20.35 17.75
CA ARG A 106 19.04 20.53 19.05
C ARG A 106 18.95 19.30 19.93
N ARG A 107 17.77 18.66 20.02
CA ARG A 107 17.57 17.49 20.89
C ARG A 107 18.24 16.23 20.35
N SER A 108 18.44 16.13 19.03
CA SER A 108 19.10 15.01 18.36
C SER A 108 20.60 15.22 18.14
N ALA A 109 21.15 16.40 18.49
CA ALA A 109 22.56 16.74 18.25
C ALA A 109 23.51 15.85 19.06
N PRO A 110 24.38 15.03 18.40
CA PRO A 110 25.24 14.06 19.08
C PRO A 110 26.13 14.68 20.16
N ALA A 111 26.76 15.83 19.86
CA ALA A 111 27.63 16.52 20.80
C ALA A 111 26.90 16.99 22.09
N ILE A 112 25.66 17.45 21.94
CA ILE A 112 24.84 17.89 23.09
C ILE A 112 24.44 16.67 23.92
N ILE A 113 24.00 15.59 23.29
CA ILE A 113 23.61 14.36 23.99
C ILE A 113 24.79 13.76 24.73
N ALA A 114 25.96 13.63 24.09
CA ALA A 114 27.16 13.11 24.72
C ALA A 114 27.60 13.94 25.94
N GLU A 115 27.45 15.25 25.89
CA GLU A 115 27.73 16.14 27.04
C GLU A 115 26.73 15.92 28.18
N GLU A 116 25.44 15.77 27.87
CA GLU A 116 24.44 15.51 28.90
C GLU A 116 24.60 14.12 29.52
N VAL A 117 25.03 13.11 28.77
CA VAL A 117 25.37 11.79 29.33
C VAL A 117 26.54 11.89 30.31
N ARG A 118 27.61 12.67 30.00
CA ARG A 118 28.71 12.93 30.94
C ARG A 118 28.25 13.69 32.18
N ARG A 119 27.29 14.62 32.03
CA ARG A 119 26.75 15.43 33.13
C ARG A 119 25.98 14.61 34.16
N LEU A 120 25.51 13.38 33.82
CA LEU A 120 24.81 12.50 34.74
C LEU A 120 25.65 12.23 36.00
N SER A 121 26.97 12.14 35.87
CA SER A 121 27.88 11.82 36.99
C SER A 121 28.53 13.05 37.63
N SER A 122 28.07 14.27 37.36
CA SER A 122 28.67 15.50 37.86
C SER A 122 28.22 15.85 39.29
N THR A 123 26.97 16.24 39.43
CA THR A 123 26.33 16.60 40.71
C THR A 123 24.88 16.17 40.66
N GLU A 124 24.22 16.07 41.81
CA GLU A 124 22.79 15.71 41.82
C GLU A 124 21.92 16.68 41.04
N ARG A 125 22.14 18.00 41.16
CA ARG A 125 21.47 19.00 40.33
C ARG A 125 21.81 18.87 38.85
N GLY A 126 23.07 18.53 38.55
CA GLY A 126 23.52 18.21 37.19
C GLY A 126 22.79 17.01 36.63
N TRP A 127 22.64 15.94 37.43
CA TRP A 127 21.91 14.75 37.06
C TRP A 127 20.45 15.04 36.70
N PHE A 128 19.69 15.74 37.53
CA PHE A 128 18.29 16.10 37.22
C PHE A 128 18.17 16.94 35.95
N THR A 129 19.11 17.87 35.72
CA THR A 129 19.13 18.69 34.49
C THR A 129 19.44 17.85 33.27
N ALA A 130 20.41 16.95 33.35
CA ALA A 130 20.80 16.04 32.27
C ALA A 130 19.65 15.06 31.94
N VAL A 131 19.04 14.43 32.94
CA VAL A 131 17.89 13.53 32.74
C VAL A 131 16.75 14.25 32.02
N LYS A 132 16.42 15.50 32.39
CA LYS A 132 15.38 16.26 31.69
C LYS A 132 15.71 16.44 30.21
N ARG A 133 16.96 16.80 29.88
CA ARG A 133 17.39 17.03 28.48
C ARG A 133 17.52 15.72 27.69
N LEU A 134 17.98 14.64 28.32
CA LEU A 134 18.03 13.31 27.71
C LEU A 134 16.62 12.76 27.46
N ARG A 135 15.65 13.04 28.35
CA ARG A 135 14.24 12.72 28.12
C ARG A 135 13.67 13.50 26.92
N ASP A 136 14.03 14.78 26.79
CA ASP A 136 13.64 15.59 25.61
C ASP A 136 14.30 15.06 24.33
N ALA A 137 15.52 14.52 24.41
CA ALA A 137 16.20 13.83 23.30
C ALA A 137 15.54 12.48 22.95
N GLY A 138 14.90 11.84 23.91
CA GLY A 138 14.16 10.59 23.72
C GLY A 138 15.04 9.45 23.19
N GLU A 139 14.61 8.82 22.10
CA GLU A 139 15.31 7.68 21.49
C GLU A 139 16.76 7.99 21.07
N TYR A 140 17.07 9.25 20.73
CA TYR A 140 18.42 9.68 20.33
C TYR A 140 19.44 9.63 21.47
N ALA A 141 19.00 9.63 22.73
CA ALA A 141 19.88 9.52 23.89
C ALA A 141 20.44 8.09 24.08
N ILE A 142 19.70 7.08 23.63
CA ILE A 142 19.97 5.67 23.97
C ILE A 142 21.32 5.17 23.44
N PRO A 143 21.71 5.40 22.16
CA PRO A 143 23.04 4.97 21.69
C PRO A 143 24.18 5.48 22.58
N PHE A 144 24.14 6.76 22.94
CA PHE A 144 25.20 7.38 23.76
C PHE A 144 25.23 6.86 25.21
N MET A 145 24.07 6.53 25.76
CA MET A 145 23.99 5.92 27.09
C MET A 145 24.50 4.48 27.06
N LEU A 146 24.15 3.70 26.03
CA LEU A 146 24.63 2.32 25.89
C LEU A 146 26.14 2.26 25.58
N ASP A 147 26.66 3.15 24.72
CA ASP A 147 28.09 3.27 24.46
C ASP A 147 28.87 3.58 25.76
N ALA A 148 28.33 4.46 26.60
CA ALA A 148 28.93 4.79 27.88
C ALA A 148 28.90 3.60 28.87
N LEU A 149 27.83 2.80 28.87
CA LEU A 149 27.74 1.57 29.66
C LEU A 149 28.67 0.46 29.16
N ALA A 150 28.99 0.45 27.86
CA ALA A 150 29.87 -0.52 27.24
C ALA A 150 31.37 -0.16 27.40
N ASP A 151 31.69 1.08 27.75
CA ASP A 151 33.05 1.60 27.84
C ASP A 151 33.66 1.30 29.25
N PRO A 152 34.66 0.40 29.38
CA PRO A 152 35.27 0.11 30.65
C PRO A 152 35.95 1.30 31.33
N SER A 153 36.38 2.30 30.58
CA SER A 153 36.98 3.53 31.11
C SER A 153 35.99 4.43 31.86
N ARG A 154 34.67 4.19 31.66
CA ARG A 154 33.57 4.93 32.25
C ARG A 154 32.78 4.16 33.32
N GLU A 155 33.35 3.09 33.86
CA GLU A 155 32.72 2.23 34.88
C GLU A 155 32.21 3.03 36.10
N ALA A 156 32.91 4.09 36.50
CA ALA A 156 32.49 4.97 37.60
C ALA A 156 31.19 5.75 37.31
N GLU A 157 30.82 5.94 36.03
CA GLU A 157 29.60 6.66 35.61
C GLU A 157 28.38 5.70 35.53
N MET A 158 28.61 4.38 35.46
CA MET A 158 27.57 3.37 35.23
C MET A 158 26.35 3.51 36.16
N PRO A 159 26.49 3.68 37.51
CA PRO A 159 25.32 3.75 38.39
C PRO A 159 24.37 4.92 38.04
N ASP A 160 24.93 6.07 37.66
CA ASP A 160 24.16 7.26 37.32
C ASP A 160 23.44 7.12 35.97
N ILE A 161 24.10 6.47 35.01
CA ILE A 161 23.52 6.18 33.68
C ILE A 161 22.38 5.15 33.81
N VAL A 162 22.61 4.06 34.56
CA VAL A 162 21.59 3.02 34.80
C VAL A 162 20.36 3.61 35.52
N ARG A 163 20.58 4.50 36.49
CA ARG A 163 19.48 5.23 37.16
C ARG A 163 18.71 6.14 36.20
N ALA A 164 19.38 6.77 35.23
CA ALA A 164 18.79 7.69 34.27
C ALA A 164 18.07 6.98 33.12
N LEU A 165 18.54 5.81 32.69
CA LEU A 165 18.06 5.11 31.48
C LEU A 165 16.53 4.89 31.47
N PRO A 166 15.88 4.38 32.52
CA PRO A 166 14.43 4.22 32.52
C PRO A 166 13.67 5.57 32.58
N GLN A 167 14.33 6.66 32.96
CA GLN A 167 13.70 8.00 33.01
C GLN A 167 13.46 8.60 31.62
N ILE A 168 14.09 8.05 30.58
CA ILE A 168 13.82 8.43 29.18
C ILE A 168 12.38 8.05 28.79
N GLY A 169 11.87 7.00 29.39
CA GLY A 169 10.49 6.56 29.23
C GLY A 169 10.23 5.84 27.90
N ARG A 170 9.02 5.97 27.36
CA ARG A 170 8.55 5.23 26.18
C ARG A 170 9.46 5.35 24.96
N GLY A 171 10.08 6.52 24.72
CA GLY A 171 10.99 6.72 23.60
C GLY A 171 12.22 5.81 23.60
N ALA A 172 12.62 5.28 24.78
CA ALA A 172 13.74 4.37 24.89
C ALA A 172 13.45 2.94 24.42
N ILE A 173 12.19 2.51 24.35
CA ILE A 173 11.84 1.09 24.19
C ILE A 173 12.34 0.52 22.86
N ARG A 174 12.10 1.20 21.74
CA ARG A 174 12.52 0.72 20.42
C ARG A 174 14.03 0.56 20.29
N PRO A 175 14.85 1.57 20.60
CA PRO A 175 16.30 1.39 20.56
C PRO A 175 16.82 0.38 21.60
N LEU A 176 16.26 0.31 22.82
CA LEU A 176 16.63 -0.70 23.80
C LEU A 176 16.29 -2.12 23.34
N ALA A 177 15.12 -2.31 22.73
CA ALA A 177 14.71 -3.59 22.17
C ALA A 177 15.66 -4.05 21.05
N ALA A 178 16.05 -3.15 20.16
CA ALA A 178 17.05 -3.46 19.13
C ALA A 178 18.43 -3.80 19.75
N ALA A 179 18.83 -3.09 20.79
CA ALA A 179 20.11 -3.29 21.46
C ALA A 179 20.20 -4.58 22.32
N LEU A 180 19.08 -5.29 22.55
CA LEU A 180 19.12 -6.63 23.18
C LEU A 180 19.90 -7.67 22.36
N GLN A 181 20.25 -7.37 21.12
CA GLN A 181 21.11 -8.22 20.30
C GLN A 181 22.61 -8.07 20.62
N THR A 182 23.00 -7.17 21.53
CA THR A 182 24.41 -7.02 21.95
C THR A 182 24.95 -8.29 22.58
N ASP A 183 26.22 -8.60 22.33
CA ASP A 183 26.95 -9.68 23.01
C ASP A 183 27.44 -9.28 24.39
N ASN A 184 27.40 -7.98 24.73
CA ASN A 184 27.80 -7.50 26.05
C ASN A 184 26.74 -7.85 27.12
N VAL A 185 26.99 -8.91 27.88
CA VAL A 185 26.05 -9.43 28.88
C VAL A 185 25.72 -8.41 29.97
N THR A 186 26.66 -7.54 30.34
CA THR A 186 26.44 -6.49 31.34
C THR A 186 25.48 -5.44 30.81
N VAL A 187 25.72 -4.92 29.60
CA VAL A 187 24.81 -3.95 28.93
C VAL A 187 23.43 -4.57 28.71
N LYS A 188 23.37 -5.83 28.27
CA LYS A 188 22.10 -6.55 28.09
C LYS A 188 21.30 -6.66 29.41
N ALA A 189 21.95 -6.90 30.53
CA ALA A 189 21.27 -6.95 31.83
C ALA A 189 20.68 -5.60 32.24
N GLU A 190 21.40 -4.51 31.97
CA GLU A 190 20.88 -3.16 32.23
C GLU A 190 19.73 -2.78 31.30
N ILE A 191 19.78 -3.19 30.02
CA ILE A 191 18.66 -3.01 29.07
C ILE A 191 17.40 -3.74 29.58
N VAL A 192 17.52 -5.01 29.97
CA VAL A 192 16.42 -5.80 30.53
C VAL A 192 15.83 -5.11 31.77
N THR A 193 16.67 -4.64 32.65
CA THR A 193 16.25 -3.93 33.87
C THR A 193 15.56 -2.62 33.55
N ALA A 194 16.08 -1.86 32.58
CA ALA A 194 15.50 -0.60 32.13
C ALA A 194 14.11 -0.79 31.49
N LEU A 195 13.94 -1.79 30.61
CA LEU A 195 12.65 -2.12 30.01
C LEU A 195 11.60 -2.45 31.06
N GLY A 196 11.95 -3.24 32.08
CA GLY A 196 11.07 -3.55 33.21
C GLY A 196 10.71 -2.32 34.05
N ASN A 197 11.64 -1.37 34.24
CA ASN A 197 11.42 -0.14 35.00
C ASN A 197 10.62 0.92 34.21
N ILE A 198 10.76 0.95 32.88
CA ILE A 198 9.93 1.78 31.99
C ILE A 198 8.47 1.33 32.07
N GLY A 199 8.22 0.02 32.14
CA GLY A 199 6.90 -0.54 32.46
C GLY A 199 5.87 -0.51 31.32
N TYR A 200 6.27 -0.28 30.07
CA TYR A 200 5.32 -0.23 28.93
C TYR A 200 5.16 -1.61 28.25
N PRO A 201 3.92 -1.93 27.81
CA PRO A 201 3.62 -3.22 27.16
C PRO A 201 4.46 -3.52 25.91
N GLN A 202 4.96 -2.51 25.21
CA GLN A 202 5.85 -2.67 24.04
C GLN A 202 7.12 -3.46 24.34
N GLY A 203 7.59 -3.46 25.62
CA GLY A 203 8.77 -4.21 26.05
C GLY A 203 8.50 -5.70 26.29
N GLN A 204 7.25 -6.11 26.47
CA GLN A 204 6.87 -7.48 26.86
C GLN A 204 7.42 -8.56 25.92
N PRO A 205 7.21 -8.49 24.57
CA PRO A 205 7.68 -9.55 23.69
C PRO A 205 9.19 -9.71 23.70
N HIS A 206 9.94 -8.61 23.80
CA HIS A 206 11.40 -8.63 23.85
C HIS A 206 11.93 -9.27 25.15
N LEU A 207 11.33 -8.94 26.29
CA LEU A 207 11.67 -9.57 27.57
C LEU A 207 11.31 -11.07 27.56
N LYS A 208 10.15 -11.42 27.02
CA LYS A 208 9.75 -12.83 26.90
C LYS A 208 10.68 -13.61 25.99
N TYR A 209 11.13 -13.00 24.88
CA TYR A 209 12.12 -13.63 24.00
C TYR A 209 13.43 -13.92 24.72
N VAL A 210 13.93 -13.00 25.57
CA VAL A 210 15.10 -13.23 26.41
C VAL A 210 14.87 -14.39 27.38
N ILE A 211 13.69 -14.49 28.01
CA ILE A 211 13.35 -15.59 28.93
C ILE A 211 13.42 -16.95 28.21
N GLU A 212 12.96 -17.02 26.97
CA GLU A 212 12.85 -18.28 26.22
C GLU A 212 14.16 -18.68 25.53
N ASN A 213 14.98 -17.71 25.09
CA ASN A 213 16.07 -17.97 24.15
C ASN A 213 17.48 -17.59 24.66
N ASP A 214 17.61 -16.79 25.75
CA ASP A 214 18.93 -16.40 26.21
C ASP A 214 19.64 -17.58 26.96
N SER A 215 20.92 -17.76 26.71
CA SER A 215 21.71 -18.83 27.34
C SER A 215 22.00 -18.58 28.82
N SER A 216 21.97 -17.31 29.28
CA SER A 216 22.30 -16.92 30.66
C SER A 216 21.11 -17.05 31.60
N ASP A 217 21.19 -17.92 32.59
CA ASP A 217 20.17 -18.05 33.65
C ASP A 217 19.94 -16.73 34.40
N LYS A 218 21.00 -15.94 34.58
CA LYS A 218 20.91 -14.64 35.23
C LYS A 218 20.07 -13.65 34.38
N LEU A 219 20.29 -13.62 33.08
CA LEU A 219 19.50 -12.76 32.16
C LEU A 219 18.06 -13.23 32.09
N ARG A 220 17.80 -14.54 31.96
CA ARG A 220 16.44 -15.08 31.98
C ARG A 220 15.68 -14.70 33.25
N SER A 221 16.34 -14.84 34.43
CA SER A 221 15.74 -14.48 35.72
C SER A 221 15.46 -12.97 35.81
N ALA A 222 16.38 -12.12 35.34
CA ALA A 222 16.20 -10.67 35.31
C ALA A 222 15.05 -10.28 34.38
N ALA A 223 14.96 -10.88 33.20
CA ALA A 223 13.88 -10.65 32.23
C ALA A 223 12.52 -11.12 32.78
N GLN A 224 12.48 -12.24 33.50
CA GLN A 224 11.28 -12.70 34.19
C GLN A 224 10.81 -11.73 35.28
N ALA A 225 11.73 -11.17 36.04
CA ALA A 225 11.41 -10.15 37.03
C ALA A 225 10.93 -8.84 36.38
N ALA A 226 11.56 -8.44 35.27
CA ALA A 226 11.17 -7.26 34.52
C ALA A 226 9.77 -7.43 33.88
N LEU A 227 9.51 -8.58 33.23
CA LEU A 227 8.20 -8.87 32.61
C LEU A 227 7.09 -8.91 33.64
N ARG A 228 7.34 -9.51 34.83
CA ARG A 228 6.36 -9.55 35.94
C ARG A 228 5.99 -8.15 36.45
N LYS A 229 6.88 -7.17 36.34
CA LYS A 229 6.56 -5.77 36.69
C LYS A 229 5.61 -5.12 35.70
N ILE A 230 5.73 -5.48 34.43
CA ILE A 230 4.89 -4.91 33.36
C ILE A 230 3.53 -5.60 33.38
N ASP A 231 3.54 -6.93 33.29
CA ASP A 231 2.35 -7.77 33.23
C ASP A 231 2.69 -9.20 33.64
N PRO A 232 2.21 -9.67 34.80
CA PRO A 232 2.42 -11.05 35.24
C PRO A 232 1.84 -12.10 34.30
N ASP A 233 0.72 -11.81 33.64
CA ASP A 233 0.01 -12.76 32.76
C ASP A 233 0.78 -13.02 31.46
N ALA A 234 1.56 -12.04 30.99
CA ALA A 234 2.43 -12.17 29.84
C ALA A 234 3.51 -13.27 29.99
N LEU A 235 3.80 -13.71 31.22
CA LEU A 235 4.68 -14.85 31.46
C LEU A 235 4.17 -16.17 30.88
N GLN A 236 2.86 -16.30 30.73
CA GLN A 236 2.21 -17.51 30.21
C GLN A 236 2.05 -17.50 28.68
N VAL A 237 2.26 -16.33 28.04
CA VAL A 237 2.10 -16.15 26.60
C VAL A 237 3.47 -16.35 25.92
N PRO A 238 3.56 -17.16 24.84
CA PRO A 238 4.81 -17.32 24.09
C PRO A 238 5.31 -15.99 23.49
N ALA A 239 6.63 -15.86 23.33
CA ALA A 239 7.23 -14.67 22.75
C ALA A 239 6.70 -14.41 21.32
N ALA A 240 6.54 -15.46 20.52
CA ALA A 240 5.99 -15.35 19.16
C ALA A 240 4.61 -14.72 19.14
N GLU A 241 3.71 -15.13 20.03
CA GLU A 241 2.39 -14.58 20.15
C GLU A 241 2.40 -13.11 20.63
N LEU A 242 3.24 -12.79 21.63
CA LEU A 242 3.38 -11.40 22.10
C LEU A 242 3.92 -10.46 21.00
N TYR A 243 4.85 -10.93 20.17
CA TYR A 243 5.31 -10.17 19.00
C TYR A 243 4.22 -10.00 17.98
N TYR A 244 3.43 -11.04 17.71
CA TYR A 244 2.28 -10.95 16.80
C TYR A 244 1.24 -9.94 17.31
N GLN A 245 0.90 -9.96 18.58
CA GLN A 245 -0.01 -8.98 19.20
C GLN A 245 0.54 -7.54 19.10
N LEU A 246 1.85 -7.36 19.22
CA LEU A 246 2.49 -6.07 19.00
C LEU A 246 2.43 -5.66 17.53
N ALA A 247 2.63 -6.60 16.59
CA ALA A 247 2.48 -6.37 15.16
C ALA A 247 1.06 -5.92 14.80
N GLU A 248 0.03 -6.54 15.36
CA GLU A 248 -1.36 -6.12 15.17
C GLU A 248 -1.61 -4.69 15.66
N LYS A 249 -1.05 -4.31 16.81
CA LYS A 249 -1.16 -2.94 17.33
C LYS A 249 -0.52 -1.92 16.38
N TYR A 250 0.62 -2.24 15.76
CA TYR A 250 1.22 -1.41 14.72
C TYR A 250 0.36 -1.38 13.47
N TYR A 251 -0.08 -2.52 12.97
CA TYR A 251 -0.93 -2.63 11.78
C TYR A 251 -2.21 -1.79 11.89
N TYR A 252 -2.83 -1.75 13.07
CA TYR A 252 -4.02 -0.93 13.36
C TYR A 252 -3.70 0.46 13.88
N HIS A 253 -2.46 0.92 13.75
CA HIS A 253 -2.02 2.29 14.11
C HIS A 253 -2.43 2.69 15.54
N ALA A 254 -2.22 1.78 16.50
CA ALA A 254 -2.56 2.06 17.90
C ALA A 254 -1.90 3.36 18.38
N GLU A 255 -2.68 4.25 18.98
CA GLU A 255 -2.25 5.58 19.45
C GLU A 255 -0.99 5.51 20.34
N SER A 256 -0.91 4.46 21.15
CA SER A 256 0.24 4.22 22.04
C SER A 256 1.55 3.92 21.29
N LEU A 257 1.52 3.68 19.98
CA LEU A 257 2.70 3.31 19.17
C LEU A 257 3.08 4.38 18.15
N LYS A 258 2.29 5.44 18.01
CA LYS A 258 2.57 6.53 17.09
C LYS A 258 3.95 7.13 17.34
N PRO A 259 4.72 7.44 16.28
CA PRO A 259 5.92 8.26 16.39
C PRO A 259 5.58 9.67 16.90
N THR A 260 6.60 10.43 17.26
CA THR A 260 6.40 11.85 17.65
C THR A 260 5.96 12.66 16.44
N GLU A 261 4.95 13.53 16.62
CA GLU A 261 4.37 14.35 15.54
C GLU A 261 5.24 15.54 15.11
N ASP A 262 6.37 15.77 15.79
CA ASP A 262 7.26 16.92 15.54
C ASP A 262 7.98 16.88 14.20
N VAL A 263 8.02 15.70 13.55
CA VAL A 263 8.72 15.46 12.27
C VAL A 263 7.92 14.48 11.40
N SER A 264 8.08 14.58 10.08
CA SER A 264 7.37 13.73 9.12
C SER A 264 7.93 12.32 8.98
N PHE A 265 9.01 12.00 9.67
CA PHE A 265 9.68 10.70 9.64
C PHE A 265 9.71 10.05 11.02
N ALA A 266 10.02 8.76 11.05
CA ALA A 266 10.27 8.00 12.28
C ALA A 266 11.52 7.15 12.13
N ASN A 267 12.12 6.78 13.27
CA ASN A 267 13.33 5.94 13.26
C ASN A 267 12.96 4.46 13.40
N VAL A 268 13.47 3.64 12.51
CA VAL A 268 13.56 2.19 12.68
C VAL A 268 14.94 1.88 13.24
N TRP A 269 14.95 1.29 14.44
CA TRP A 269 16.17 0.93 15.15
C TRP A 269 16.53 -0.52 14.90
N PHE A 270 17.82 -0.78 14.70
CA PHE A 270 18.37 -2.13 14.53
C PHE A 270 19.78 -2.23 15.11
N TRP A 271 20.22 -3.46 15.37
CA TRP A 271 21.57 -3.73 15.79
C TRP A 271 22.44 -4.01 14.57
N ASP A 272 23.43 -3.17 14.35
CA ASP A 272 24.45 -3.39 13.34
C ASP A 272 25.48 -4.40 13.89
N THR A 273 25.39 -5.64 13.42
CA THR A 273 26.22 -6.75 13.90
C THR A 273 27.70 -6.55 13.53
N ASP A 274 27.97 -5.97 12.36
CA ASP A 274 29.33 -5.75 11.84
C ASP A 274 30.03 -4.64 12.62
N ALA A 275 29.31 -3.58 12.91
CA ALA A 275 29.82 -2.46 13.71
C ALA A 275 29.71 -2.69 15.23
N GLY A 276 28.97 -3.71 15.68
CA GLY A 276 28.73 -4.01 17.09
C GLY A 276 28.01 -2.88 17.83
N LYS A 277 27.14 -2.15 17.19
CA LYS A 277 26.47 -0.96 17.73
C LYS A 277 25.01 -0.82 17.30
N LEU A 278 24.29 0.01 18.06
CA LEU A 278 22.92 0.39 17.72
C LEU A 278 22.92 1.39 16.56
N ALA A 279 22.18 1.07 15.51
CA ALA A 279 21.98 1.90 14.34
C ALA A 279 20.51 2.23 14.12
N ARG A 280 20.24 3.24 13.30
CA ARG A 280 18.88 3.66 12.93
C ARG A 280 18.79 4.07 11.47
N GLU A 281 17.62 3.92 10.93
CA GLU A 281 17.26 4.45 9.62
C GLU A 281 15.99 5.30 9.74
N GLU A 282 15.98 6.44 9.07
CA GLU A 282 14.83 7.34 9.02
C GLU A 282 13.90 6.90 7.89
N VAL A 283 12.63 6.65 8.22
CA VAL A 283 11.57 6.27 7.27
C VAL A 283 10.43 7.28 7.36
N ASP A 284 9.68 7.45 6.26
CA ASP A 284 8.50 8.32 6.28
C ASP A 284 7.48 7.81 7.32
N GLY A 285 6.94 8.75 8.11
CA GLY A 285 5.94 8.45 9.13
C GLY A 285 4.66 7.84 8.59
N LYS A 286 4.36 8.02 7.28
CA LYS A 286 3.14 7.50 6.65
C LYS A 286 3.07 5.98 6.65
N TYR A 287 4.21 5.30 6.50
CA TYR A 287 4.28 3.84 6.46
C TYR A 287 5.15 3.22 7.57
N PHE A 288 5.56 4.05 8.53
CA PHE A 288 6.35 3.57 9.68
C PHE A 288 5.66 2.44 10.45
N ASN A 289 4.35 2.54 10.67
CA ASN A 289 3.61 1.54 11.43
C ASN A 289 3.56 0.20 10.69
N GLU A 290 3.41 0.22 9.38
CA GLU A 290 3.42 -0.95 8.52
C GLU A 290 4.78 -1.65 8.57
N LEU A 291 5.87 -0.90 8.45
CA LEU A 291 7.22 -1.44 8.58
C LEU A 291 7.48 -2.05 9.97
N MET A 292 7.00 -1.40 11.02
CA MET A 292 7.13 -1.94 12.38
C MET A 292 6.25 -3.17 12.61
N ALA A 293 5.07 -3.26 11.98
CA ALA A 293 4.25 -4.46 11.99
C ALA A 293 4.97 -5.63 11.32
N MET A 294 5.56 -5.41 10.13
CA MET A 294 6.39 -6.39 9.44
C MET A 294 7.55 -6.86 10.34
N ARG A 295 8.27 -5.91 10.94
CA ARG A 295 9.40 -6.20 11.84
C ARG A 295 8.99 -7.04 13.04
N CYS A 296 7.84 -6.76 13.64
CA CYS A 296 7.31 -7.56 14.75
C CYS A 296 6.92 -8.97 14.30
N CYS A 297 6.37 -9.13 13.10
CA CYS A 297 6.10 -10.44 12.50
C CYS A 297 7.39 -11.23 12.29
N GLU A 298 8.47 -10.60 11.81
CA GLU A 298 9.79 -11.22 11.65
C GLU A 298 10.36 -11.70 13.00
N TRP A 299 10.21 -10.91 14.05
CA TRP A 299 10.60 -11.33 15.40
C TRP A 299 9.72 -12.45 15.94
N SER A 300 8.43 -12.46 15.60
CA SER A 300 7.53 -13.57 15.93
C SER A 300 8.01 -14.87 15.30
N LEU A 301 8.33 -14.86 14.00
CA LEU A 301 8.88 -16.01 13.27
C LEU A 301 10.28 -16.41 13.73
N LYS A 302 11.09 -15.44 14.19
CA LYS A 302 12.40 -15.74 14.80
C LYS A 302 12.24 -16.44 16.15
N ALA A 303 11.19 -16.10 16.90
CA ALA A 303 10.88 -16.77 18.18
C ALA A 303 10.29 -18.17 17.97
N ASP A 304 9.41 -18.33 16.99
CA ASP A 304 8.81 -19.60 16.58
C ASP A 304 8.58 -19.60 15.07
N ALA A 305 9.42 -20.32 14.33
CA ALA A 305 9.32 -20.44 12.87
C ALA A 305 8.00 -21.09 12.40
N GLY A 306 7.28 -21.78 13.29
CA GLY A 306 5.98 -22.39 13.01
C GLY A 306 4.78 -21.45 13.23
N TYR A 307 5.00 -20.22 13.70
CA TYR A 307 3.90 -19.30 14.01
C TYR A 307 3.31 -18.66 12.75
N GLY A 308 2.50 -19.44 12.02
CA GLY A 308 1.91 -19.08 10.73
C GLY A 308 1.11 -17.75 10.68
N PRO A 309 0.35 -17.35 11.72
CA PRO A 309 -0.39 -16.09 11.73
C PRO A 309 0.48 -14.85 11.43
N ALA A 310 1.76 -14.88 11.82
CA ALA A 310 2.69 -13.79 11.55
C ALA A 310 2.98 -13.62 10.04
N ILE A 311 2.94 -14.70 9.25
CA ILE A 311 3.17 -14.65 7.80
C ILE A 311 2.02 -13.89 7.12
N GLY A 312 0.76 -14.23 7.44
CA GLY A 312 -0.41 -13.55 6.88
C GLY A 312 -0.45 -12.06 7.23
N LEU A 313 -0.10 -11.70 8.47
CA LEU A 313 -0.05 -10.31 8.90
C LEU A 313 1.10 -9.55 8.24
N TRP A 314 2.27 -10.19 8.09
CA TRP A 314 3.42 -9.60 7.40
C TRP A 314 3.08 -9.24 5.95
N ILE A 315 2.43 -10.15 5.21
CA ILE A 315 1.96 -9.92 3.84
C ILE A 315 0.97 -8.74 3.78
N ALA A 316 -0.03 -8.76 4.67
CA ALA A 316 -1.01 -7.68 4.72
C ALA A 316 -0.37 -6.32 5.05
N SER A 317 0.62 -6.30 5.97
CA SER A 317 1.37 -5.10 6.33
C SER A 317 2.21 -4.58 5.17
N PHE A 318 2.82 -5.46 4.37
CA PHE A 318 3.63 -5.04 3.24
C PHE A 318 2.77 -4.40 2.14
N PHE A 319 1.68 -5.03 1.72
CA PHE A 319 0.74 -4.39 0.78
C PHE A 319 0.22 -3.05 1.31
N LYS A 320 -0.03 -2.96 2.62
CA LYS A 320 -0.47 -1.72 3.23
C LYS A 320 0.62 -0.64 3.21
N ALA A 321 1.90 -1.00 3.40
CA ALA A 321 3.04 -0.10 3.26
C ALA A 321 3.17 0.42 1.82
N GLU A 322 3.05 -0.44 0.81
CA GLU A 322 3.04 -0.04 -0.60
C GLU A 322 1.89 0.93 -0.90
N SER A 323 0.68 0.67 -0.37
CA SER A 323 -0.46 1.58 -0.54
C SER A 323 -0.25 2.95 0.10
N ALA A 324 0.61 3.03 1.11
CA ALA A 324 1.01 4.28 1.76
C ALA A 324 2.16 5.01 1.04
N GLY A 325 2.68 4.45 -0.04
CA GLY A 325 3.67 5.07 -0.93
C GLY A 325 5.12 4.69 -0.65
N VAL A 326 5.38 3.49 -0.15
CA VAL A 326 6.74 2.94 -0.09
C VAL A 326 7.23 2.69 -1.51
N GLU A 327 8.15 3.51 -1.98
CA GLU A 327 8.82 3.34 -3.28
C GLU A 327 10.07 2.46 -3.17
N LYS A 328 10.76 2.56 -2.03
CA LYS A 328 11.96 1.78 -1.73
C LYS A 328 11.89 1.32 -0.28
N MET A 329 12.13 0.03 -0.06
CA MET A 329 12.26 -0.50 1.30
C MET A 329 13.54 0.02 1.97
N PRO A 330 13.53 0.20 3.30
CA PRO A 330 14.70 0.60 4.08
C PRO A 330 15.89 -0.36 3.89
N ASP A 331 17.10 0.16 4.03
CA ASP A 331 18.35 -0.61 3.80
C ASP A 331 18.49 -1.82 4.73
N TYR A 332 17.91 -1.79 5.94
CA TYR A 332 17.87 -2.94 6.84
C TYR A 332 17.07 -4.14 6.29
N PHE A 333 16.23 -3.92 5.27
CA PHE A 333 15.49 -4.97 4.56
C PHE A 333 16.37 -5.72 3.54
N GLY A 334 17.53 -5.15 3.18
CA GLY A 334 18.48 -5.64 2.20
C GLY A 334 18.31 -5.00 0.81
N GLU A 335 19.39 -5.00 0.03
CA GLU A 335 19.44 -4.30 -1.28
C GLU A 335 18.58 -4.95 -2.39
N ARG A 336 18.17 -6.22 -2.21
CA ARG A 336 17.47 -7.02 -3.23
C ARG A 336 16.17 -7.58 -2.70
N HIS A 337 15.29 -6.71 -2.20
CA HIS A 337 13.94 -7.13 -1.87
C HIS A 337 13.02 -7.02 -3.10
N ALA A 338 12.09 -7.93 -3.21
CA ALA A 338 10.98 -7.87 -4.17
C ALA A 338 9.82 -7.05 -3.59
N ASP A 339 8.80 -6.79 -4.41
CA ASP A 339 7.53 -6.21 -3.98
C ASP A 339 6.67 -7.20 -3.17
N ALA A 340 5.59 -6.69 -2.57
CA ALA A 340 4.69 -7.50 -1.74
C ALA A 340 4.06 -8.66 -2.52
N LEU A 341 3.76 -8.46 -3.80
CA LEU A 341 3.14 -9.50 -4.64
C LEU A 341 4.05 -10.72 -4.81
N VAL A 342 5.36 -10.52 -5.02
CA VAL A 342 6.33 -11.63 -5.14
C VAL A 342 6.39 -12.44 -3.85
N TYR A 343 6.49 -11.79 -2.69
CA TYR A 343 6.47 -12.51 -1.42
C TYR A 343 5.14 -13.22 -1.16
N ALA A 344 4.02 -12.57 -1.47
CA ALA A 344 2.69 -13.16 -1.34
C ALA A 344 2.56 -14.42 -2.20
N THR A 345 3.01 -14.42 -3.45
CA THR A 345 2.96 -15.59 -4.33
C THR A 345 3.81 -16.78 -3.83
N THR A 346 4.81 -16.53 -2.99
CA THR A 346 5.67 -17.59 -2.44
C THR A 346 5.23 -18.10 -1.06
N ALA A 347 4.35 -17.38 -0.36
CA ALA A 347 4.04 -17.64 1.04
C ALA A 347 3.15 -18.87 1.28
N GLY A 348 2.34 -19.26 0.31
CA GLY A 348 1.39 -20.37 0.46
C GLY A 348 -0.05 -19.93 0.75
N VAL A 349 -0.97 -20.78 0.33
CA VAL A 349 -2.41 -20.46 0.22
C VAL A 349 -3.07 -20.13 1.58
N GLU A 350 -2.73 -20.84 2.63
CA GLU A 350 -3.32 -20.62 3.96
C GLU A 350 -3.04 -19.20 4.46
N TYR A 351 -1.80 -18.73 4.34
CA TYR A 351 -1.39 -17.40 4.78
C TYR A 351 -2.01 -16.29 3.94
N LEU A 352 -2.18 -16.54 2.63
CA LEU A 352 -2.91 -15.65 1.75
C LEU A 352 -4.38 -15.53 2.16
N HIS A 353 -5.05 -16.62 2.51
CA HIS A 353 -6.42 -16.54 3.01
C HIS A 353 -6.53 -15.84 4.37
N GLN A 354 -5.54 -15.98 5.26
CA GLN A 354 -5.47 -15.21 6.49
C GLN A 354 -5.33 -13.70 6.23
N ALA A 355 -4.44 -13.32 5.30
CA ALA A 355 -4.28 -11.91 4.87
C ALA A 355 -5.54 -11.38 4.21
N LEU A 356 -6.20 -12.16 3.34
CA LEU A 356 -7.43 -11.79 2.67
C LEU A 356 -8.61 -11.62 3.65
N ALA A 357 -8.75 -12.52 4.62
CA ALA A 357 -9.78 -12.42 5.64
C ALA A 357 -9.66 -11.12 6.45
N ARG A 358 -8.42 -10.74 6.77
CA ARG A 358 -8.13 -9.45 7.41
C ARG A 358 -8.50 -8.28 6.50
N ALA A 359 -8.05 -8.30 5.25
CA ALA A 359 -8.33 -7.23 4.29
C ALA A 359 -9.83 -7.04 4.02
N VAL A 360 -10.60 -8.13 3.96
CA VAL A 360 -12.08 -8.10 3.82
C VAL A 360 -12.72 -7.49 5.07
N THR A 361 -12.27 -7.90 6.25
CA THR A 361 -12.78 -7.37 7.54
C THR A 361 -12.49 -5.87 7.67
N ASP A 362 -11.29 -5.45 7.32
CA ASP A 362 -10.81 -4.05 7.40
C ASP A 362 -11.31 -3.20 6.23
N LYS A 363 -11.94 -3.81 5.22
CA LYS A 363 -12.36 -3.16 3.97
C LYS A 363 -11.20 -2.48 3.23
N ASN A 364 -10.01 -3.06 3.31
CA ASN A 364 -8.82 -2.54 2.64
C ASN A 364 -8.72 -3.12 1.23
N ALA A 365 -9.11 -2.31 0.23
CA ALA A 365 -9.17 -2.74 -1.16
C ALA A 365 -7.79 -3.07 -1.75
N TYR A 366 -6.74 -2.30 -1.40
CA TYR A 366 -5.40 -2.51 -1.95
C TYR A 366 -4.81 -3.86 -1.50
N VAL A 367 -4.89 -4.14 -0.19
CA VAL A 367 -4.44 -5.42 0.37
C VAL A 367 -5.27 -6.57 -0.19
N ALA A 368 -6.61 -6.42 -0.24
CA ALA A 368 -7.49 -7.46 -0.79
C ALA A 368 -7.16 -7.77 -2.25
N LEU A 369 -6.95 -6.75 -3.09
CA LEU A 369 -6.60 -6.90 -4.50
C LEU A 369 -5.27 -7.64 -4.68
N GLY A 370 -4.22 -7.19 -3.98
CA GLY A 370 -2.89 -7.82 -4.07
C GLY A 370 -2.91 -9.28 -3.66
N VAL A 371 -3.63 -9.61 -2.58
CA VAL A 371 -3.75 -11.01 -2.12
C VAL A 371 -4.59 -11.86 -3.08
N VAL A 372 -5.68 -11.32 -3.66
CA VAL A 372 -6.49 -12.04 -4.66
C VAL A 372 -5.69 -12.32 -5.93
N GLU A 373 -4.88 -11.37 -6.40
CA GLU A 373 -3.98 -11.59 -7.56
C GLU A 373 -2.92 -12.66 -7.26
N ALA A 374 -2.34 -12.66 -6.06
CA ALA A 374 -1.42 -13.72 -5.63
C ALA A 374 -2.09 -15.11 -5.61
N LEU A 375 -3.31 -15.19 -5.05
CA LEU A 375 -4.11 -16.42 -5.04
C LEU A 375 -4.43 -16.90 -6.47
N GLY A 376 -4.86 -15.99 -7.35
CA GLY A 376 -5.18 -16.30 -8.75
C GLY A 376 -3.98 -16.84 -9.54
N THR A 377 -2.76 -16.45 -9.15
CA THR A 377 -1.52 -16.89 -9.80
C THR A 377 -1.06 -18.25 -9.30
N THR A 378 -1.24 -18.57 -8.00
CA THR A 378 -0.58 -19.72 -7.36
C THR A 378 -1.51 -20.86 -6.99
N ALA A 379 -2.80 -20.59 -6.84
CA ALA A 379 -3.75 -21.52 -6.26
C ALA A 379 -4.63 -22.20 -7.32
N GLY A 380 -4.86 -23.51 -7.19
CA GLY A 380 -5.88 -24.26 -7.92
C GLY A 380 -7.23 -24.23 -7.20
N GLU A 381 -8.25 -24.88 -7.79
CA GLU A 381 -9.64 -24.89 -7.30
C GLU A 381 -9.78 -25.07 -5.78
N LYS A 382 -9.25 -26.16 -5.23
CA LYS A 382 -9.35 -26.48 -3.80
C LYS A 382 -8.71 -25.44 -2.91
N SER A 383 -7.63 -24.84 -3.39
CA SER A 383 -6.89 -23.83 -2.67
C SER A 383 -7.59 -22.47 -2.70
N LEU A 384 -8.23 -22.12 -3.83
CA LEU A 384 -9.01 -20.89 -3.95
C LEU A 384 -10.26 -20.89 -3.06
N LEU A 385 -10.95 -22.04 -2.98
CA LEU A 385 -12.16 -22.21 -2.15
C LEU A 385 -11.83 -22.62 -0.71
N TYR A 386 -10.60 -22.41 -0.26
CA TYR A 386 -10.13 -22.75 1.09
C TYR A 386 -11.00 -22.11 2.18
N LYS A 387 -11.28 -22.90 3.23
CA LYS A 387 -12.06 -22.46 4.39
C LYS A 387 -11.12 -22.09 5.53
N LEU A 388 -11.21 -20.86 5.99
CA LEU A 388 -10.56 -20.39 7.20
C LEU A 388 -11.60 -20.39 8.34
N GLY A 389 -11.69 -21.49 9.08
CA GLY A 389 -12.78 -21.71 10.02
C GLY A 389 -14.16 -21.69 9.32
N PRO A 390 -15.11 -20.86 9.75
CA PRO A 390 -16.41 -20.72 9.09
C PRO A 390 -16.39 -19.83 7.85
N SER A 391 -15.28 -19.14 7.55
CA SER A 391 -15.17 -18.12 6.51
C SER A 391 -14.52 -18.70 5.24
N GLN A 392 -14.91 -18.16 4.07
CA GLN A 392 -14.25 -18.35 2.80
C GLN A 392 -13.89 -16.97 2.24
N PRO A 393 -12.71 -16.43 2.56
CA PRO A 393 -12.37 -15.05 2.28
C PRO A 393 -12.44 -14.67 0.80
N LEU A 394 -12.07 -15.57 -0.11
CA LEU A 394 -12.14 -15.29 -1.54
C LEU A 394 -13.60 -15.20 -2.04
N LEU A 395 -14.51 -16.03 -1.53
CA LEU A 395 -15.95 -15.92 -1.86
C LEU A 395 -16.54 -14.62 -1.30
N GLN A 396 -16.14 -14.20 -0.10
CA GLN A 396 -16.53 -12.92 0.46
C GLN A 396 -16.05 -11.73 -0.39
N SER A 397 -14.91 -11.87 -1.07
CA SER A 397 -14.37 -10.86 -1.97
C SER A 397 -15.25 -10.64 -3.21
N LEU A 398 -16.11 -11.58 -3.61
CA LEU A 398 -17.08 -11.41 -4.70
C LEU A 398 -18.13 -10.33 -4.41
N SER A 399 -18.33 -9.97 -3.15
CA SER A 399 -19.26 -8.92 -2.69
C SER A 399 -18.53 -7.69 -2.14
N PHE A 400 -17.23 -7.56 -2.35
CA PHE A 400 -16.45 -6.43 -1.85
C PHE A 400 -16.90 -5.11 -2.48
N ASN A 401 -16.77 -3.99 -1.75
CA ASN A 401 -17.21 -2.68 -2.26
C ASN A 401 -16.42 -2.22 -3.50
N ASP A 402 -15.12 -2.53 -3.55
CA ASP A 402 -14.26 -2.20 -4.69
C ASP A 402 -14.46 -3.18 -5.83
N ARG A 403 -14.69 -2.66 -7.05
CA ARG A 403 -14.94 -3.47 -8.25
C ARG A 403 -13.73 -4.29 -8.68
N MET A 404 -12.51 -3.76 -8.52
CA MET A 404 -11.29 -4.47 -8.93
C MET A 404 -11.12 -5.74 -8.10
N VAL A 405 -11.40 -5.68 -6.79
CA VAL A 405 -11.38 -6.84 -5.91
C VAL A 405 -12.42 -7.87 -6.33
N ARG A 406 -13.67 -7.45 -6.60
CA ARG A 406 -14.73 -8.36 -7.06
C ARG A 406 -14.39 -9.04 -8.38
N TYR A 407 -13.91 -8.26 -9.36
CA TYR A 407 -13.56 -8.78 -10.68
C TYR A 407 -12.37 -9.74 -10.61
N SER A 408 -11.32 -9.39 -9.89
CA SER A 408 -10.16 -10.27 -9.69
C SER A 408 -10.53 -11.57 -8.99
N ALA A 409 -11.41 -11.52 -7.97
CA ALA A 409 -11.92 -12.71 -7.29
C ALA A 409 -12.73 -13.62 -8.26
N ALA A 410 -13.63 -13.02 -9.06
CA ALA A 410 -14.42 -13.76 -10.03
C ALA A 410 -13.55 -14.38 -11.14
N ILE A 411 -12.55 -13.65 -11.64
CA ILE A 411 -11.58 -14.13 -12.63
C ILE A 411 -10.76 -15.28 -12.05
N ALA A 412 -10.22 -15.13 -10.83
CA ALA A 412 -9.42 -16.16 -10.18
C ALA A 412 -10.21 -17.47 -10.02
N ILE A 413 -11.45 -17.38 -9.49
CA ILE A 413 -12.33 -18.54 -9.32
C ILE A 413 -12.71 -19.17 -10.67
N GLY A 414 -13.11 -18.35 -11.65
CA GLY A 414 -13.50 -18.82 -12.97
C GLY A 414 -12.34 -19.49 -13.73
N MET A 415 -11.14 -18.90 -13.64
CA MET A 415 -9.93 -19.47 -14.23
C MET A 415 -9.51 -20.78 -13.57
N ALA A 416 -9.80 -21.00 -12.29
CA ALA A 416 -9.57 -22.28 -11.65
C ALA A 416 -10.54 -23.37 -12.14
N GLY A 417 -11.71 -23.00 -12.66
CA GLY A 417 -12.70 -23.94 -13.18
C GLY A 417 -13.29 -24.84 -12.10
N PRO A 418 -14.04 -24.29 -11.13
CA PRO A 418 -14.52 -25.05 -9.99
C PRO A 418 -15.44 -26.21 -10.42
N THR A 419 -15.26 -27.38 -9.77
CA THR A 419 -16.02 -28.61 -10.02
C THR A 419 -16.98 -28.92 -8.88
N GLU A 420 -16.79 -28.33 -7.71
CA GLU A 420 -17.67 -28.47 -6.54
C GLU A 420 -18.57 -27.24 -6.39
N ALA A 421 -19.87 -27.46 -6.19
CA ALA A 421 -20.83 -26.38 -6.04
C ALA A 421 -20.60 -25.55 -4.75
N PHE A 422 -20.74 -24.22 -4.85
CA PHE A 422 -20.69 -23.28 -3.75
C PHE A 422 -21.79 -22.22 -3.87
N ALA A 423 -22.16 -21.61 -2.76
CA ALA A 423 -23.36 -20.76 -2.69
C ALA A 423 -23.27 -19.49 -3.56
N GLU A 424 -22.07 -18.91 -3.71
CA GLU A 424 -21.83 -17.64 -4.37
C GLU A 424 -21.49 -17.77 -5.87
N SER A 425 -21.69 -18.96 -6.50
CA SER A 425 -21.34 -19.21 -7.91
C SER A 425 -22.00 -18.21 -8.88
N THR A 426 -23.22 -17.76 -8.59
CA THR A 426 -23.92 -16.72 -9.39
C THR A 426 -23.24 -15.37 -9.33
N LEU A 427 -22.56 -15.02 -8.24
CA LEU A 427 -21.78 -13.78 -8.13
C LEU A 427 -20.54 -13.80 -9.02
N VAL A 428 -19.97 -14.97 -9.28
CA VAL A 428 -18.87 -15.12 -10.26
C VAL A 428 -19.35 -14.67 -11.63
N THR A 429 -20.48 -15.23 -12.11
CA THR A 429 -21.06 -14.86 -13.40
C THR A 429 -21.43 -13.37 -13.46
N THR A 430 -22.05 -12.83 -12.40
CA THR A 430 -22.44 -11.43 -12.33
C THR A 430 -21.22 -10.50 -12.42
N ASN A 431 -20.16 -10.77 -11.67
CA ASN A 431 -18.95 -9.95 -11.68
C ASN A 431 -18.16 -10.07 -13.00
N LEU A 432 -18.13 -11.25 -13.62
CA LEU A 432 -17.54 -11.44 -14.96
C LEU A 432 -18.32 -10.65 -16.02
N ALA A 433 -19.67 -10.68 -15.97
CA ALA A 433 -20.53 -9.93 -16.88
C ALA A 433 -20.36 -8.41 -16.70
N GLU A 434 -20.26 -7.94 -15.45
CA GLU A 434 -19.99 -6.52 -15.15
C GLU A 434 -18.59 -6.10 -15.63
N ALA A 435 -17.57 -6.95 -15.42
CA ALA A 435 -16.20 -6.70 -15.86
C ALA A 435 -16.09 -6.65 -17.40
N LEU A 436 -16.77 -7.55 -18.13
CA LEU A 436 -16.80 -7.57 -19.59
C LEU A 436 -17.32 -6.24 -20.17
N GLY A 437 -18.32 -5.63 -19.53
CA GLY A 437 -18.91 -4.37 -19.95
C GLY A 437 -18.06 -3.12 -19.65
N GLN A 438 -16.89 -3.27 -19.03
CA GLN A 438 -16.03 -2.13 -18.72
C GLN A 438 -15.30 -1.65 -19.99
N SER A 439 -15.23 -0.33 -20.16
CA SER A 439 -14.54 0.32 -21.27
C SER A 439 -13.92 1.65 -20.84
N ALA A 440 -13.06 2.20 -21.68
CA ALA A 440 -12.46 3.52 -21.52
C ALA A 440 -13.49 4.64 -21.36
N ASP A 441 -14.63 4.50 -22.04
CA ASP A 441 -15.72 5.48 -22.08
C ASP A 441 -16.64 5.36 -20.83
N ALA A 442 -16.49 4.31 -20.02
CA ALA A 442 -17.27 4.11 -18.80
C ALA A 442 -16.78 5.06 -17.69
N GLN A 443 -17.18 6.31 -17.76
CA GLN A 443 -16.98 7.33 -16.74
C GLN A 443 -17.80 7.00 -15.48
N GLY A 444 -17.34 6.04 -14.71
CA GLY A 444 -17.78 5.86 -13.34
C GLY A 444 -16.70 6.39 -12.43
N ALA A 445 -17.04 7.21 -11.44
CA ALA A 445 -16.14 7.74 -10.45
C ALA A 445 -15.17 6.64 -9.93
N GLY A 446 -13.98 6.56 -10.55
CA GLY A 446 -12.96 5.61 -10.18
C GLY A 446 -12.21 6.15 -8.97
N GLY A 447 -12.51 5.60 -7.79
CA GLY A 447 -11.55 5.59 -6.72
C GLY A 447 -10.40 4.65 -7.09
N ASN A 448 -9.26 4.77 -6.42
CA ASN A 448 -8.15 3.81 -6.46
C ASN A 448 -7.49 3.56 -7.84
N GLY A 449 -7.30 4.61 -8.64
CA GLY A 449 -6.50 4.49 -9.86
C GLY A 449 -7.21 3.86 -11.07
N TRP A 450 -8.53 3.67 -11.05
CA TRP A 450 -9.28 3.17 -12.21
C TRP A 450 -9.09 4.06 -13.43
N ASN A 451 -8.66 3.49 -14.54
CA ASN A 451 -8.44 4.16 -15.81
C ASN A 451 -8.87 3.26 -16.98
N ALA A 452 -8.74 3.78 -18.21
CA ALA A 452 -9.11 3.08 -19.43
C ALA A 452 -8.37 1.75 -19.62
N GLU A 453 -7.07 1.74 -19.38
CA GLU A 453 -6.21 0.56 -19.55
C GLU A 453 -6.61 -0.56 -18.56
N ILE A 454 -6.88 -0.20 -17.32
CA ILE A 454 -7.37 -1.14 -16.31
C ILE A 454 -8.75 -1.68 -16.69
N ALA A 455 -9.67 -0.83 -17.16
CA ALA A 455 -10.98 -1.25 -17.62
C ALA A 455 -10.88 -2.26 -18.77
N ASP A 456 -10.04 -1.98 -19.76
CA ASP A 456 -9.80 -2.86 -20.91
C ASP A 456 -9.18 -4.20 -20.49
N SER A 457 -8.22 -4.17 -19.56
CA SER A 457 -7.61 -5.37 -19.00
C SER A 457 -8.62 -6.28 -18.29
N TYR A 458 -9.51 -5.71 -17.46
CA TYR A 458 -10.55 -6.49 -16.79
C TYR A 458 -11.59 -7.06 -17.77
N ALA A 459 -12.00 -6.29 -18.77
CA ALA A 459 -12.92 -6.77 -19.79
C ALA A 459 -12.34 -7.96 -20.58
N LEU A 460 -11.08 -7.86 -20.97
CA LEU A 460 -10.38 -8.94 -21.67
C LEU A 460 -10.23 -10.19 -20.81
N ARG A 461 -9.73 -10.04 -19.58
CA ARG A 461 -9.58 -11.15 -18.62
C ARG A 461 -10.92 -11.85 -18.32
N ALA A 462 -12.00 -11.08 -18.20
CA ALA A 462 -13.35 -11.59 -17.99
C ALA A 462 -13.84 -12.38 -19.21
N ALA A 463 -13.65 -11.87 -20.43
CA ALA A 463 -14.01 -12.56 -21.67
C ALA A 463 -13.26 -13.89 -21.81
N GLN A 464 -11.95 -13.91 -21.57
CA GLN A 464 -11.11 -15.10 -21.58
C GLN A 464 -11.57 -16.13 -20.54
N THR A 465 -11.90 -15.67 -19.32
CA THR A 465 -12.39 -16.52 -18.23
C THR A 465 -13.74 -17.17 -18.60
N MET A 466 -14.66 -16.38 -19.14
CA MET A 466 -15.96 -16.91 -19.58
C MET A 466 -15.82 -17.91 -20.73
N LEU A 467 -14.94 -17.64 -21.68
CA LEU A 467 -14.66 -18.62 -22.76
C LEU A 467 -14.09 -19.94 -22.21
N LYS A 468 -13.18 -19.87 -21.25
CA LYS A 468 -12.63 -21.07 -20.58
C LYS A 468 -13.74 -21.87 -19.90
N LEU A 469 -14.59 -21.22 -19.10
CA LEU A 469 -15.72 -21.86 -18.42
C LEU A 469 -16.70 -22.50 -19.43
N ALA A 470 -17.03 -21.79 -20.50
CA ALA A 470 -17.93 -22.27 -21.56
C ALA A 470 -17.32 -23.48 -22.32
N SER A 471 -16.09 -23.38 -22.77
CA SER A 471 -15.41 -24.44 -23.54
C SER A 471 -15.17 -25.71 -22.74
N THR A 472 -14.94 -25.61 -21.43
CA THR A 472 -14.86 -26.75 -20.52
C THR A 472 -16.21 -27.27 -20.05
N ARG A 473 -17.32 -26.59 -20.45
CA ARG A 473 -18.69 -26.91 -20.02
C ARG A 473 -18.82 -26.98 -18.50
N ASN A 474 -18.32 -25.94 -17.82
CA ASN A 474 -18.37 -25.90 -16.36
C ASN A 474 -19.81 -25.89 -15.86
N GLU A 475 -20.15 -26.87 -14.99
CA GLU A 475 -21.52 -27.05 -14.46
C GLU A 475 -21.79 -26.24 -13.17
N VAL A 476 -20.74 -25.66 -12.57
CA VAL A 476 -20.85 -24.92 -11.28
C VAL A 476 -21.10 -23.44 -11.52
N VAL A 477 -20.40 -22.86 -12.51
CA VAL A 477 -20.55 -21.43 -12.88
C VAL A 477 -21.41 -21.35 -14.14
N ASP A 478 -22.71 -21.15 -13.95
CA ASP A 478 -23.66 -21.00 -15.05
C ASP A 478 -23.51 -19.64 -15.74
N LEU A 479 -23.12 -19.66 -17.00
CA LEU A 479 -22.93 -18.47 -17.83
C LEU A 479 -24.22 -17.96 -18.49
N SER A 480 -25.36 -18.62 -18.31
CA SER A 480 -26.66 -18.13 -18.84
C SER A 480 -27.00 -16.72 -18.34
N GLY A 481 -26.61 -16.41 -17.09
CA GLY A 481 -26.76 -15.08 -16.50
C GLY A 481 -25.90 -13.99 -17.15
N ALA A 482 -24.83 -14.34 -17.87
CA ALA A 482 -23.96 -13.41 -18.59
C ALA A 482 -24.38 -13.19 -20.05
N GLN A 483 -25.42 -13.89 -20.56
CA GLN A 483 -25.79 -13.85 -21.98
C GLN A 483 -25.98 -12.41 -22.51
N ASN A 484 -26.65 -11.54 -21.76
CA ASN A 484 -26.90 -10.17 -22.22
C ASN A 484 -25.58 -9.36 -22.34
N ALA A 485 -24.64 -9.55 -21.42
CA ALA A 485 -23.34 -8.90 -21.48
C ALA A 485 -22.50 -9.43 -22.67
N LEU A 486 -22.55 -10.75 -22.92
CA LEU A 486 -21.88 -11.36 -24.06
C LEU A 486 -22.49 -10.91 -25.40
N VAL A 487 -23.82 -10.78 -25.49
CA VAL A 487 -24.52 -10.21 -26.66
C VAL A 487 -24.13 -8.75 -26.88
N ALA A 488 -23.95 -7.96 -25.82
CA ALA A 488 -23.40 -6.62 -25.96
C ALA A 488 -21.92 -6.65 -26.41
N GLY A 489 -21.15 -7.61 -25.91
CA GLY A 489 -19.73 -7.79 -26.23
C GLY A 489 -19.46 -8.12 -27.70
N VAL A 490 -20.36 -8.78 -28.41
CA VAL A 490 -20.20 -9.00 -29.88
C VAL A 490 -20.34 -7.72 -30.69
N GLY A 491 -20.83 -6.63 -30.10
CA GLY A 491 -20.86 -5.28 -30.68
C GLY A 491 -19.80 -4.33 -30.11
N ASP A 492 -18.84 -4.83 -29.35
CA ASP A 492 -17.78 -4.00 -28.75
C ASP A 492 -16.84 -3.43 -29.82
N LYS A 493 -16.23 -2.26 -29.55
CA LYS A 493 -15.25 -1.63 -30.45
C LYS A 493 -13.92 -2.40 -30.51
N ARG A 494 -13.64 -3.22 -29.51
CA ARG A 494 -12.42 -4.04 -29.38
C ARG A 494 -12.65 -5.40 -30.03
N SER A 495 -11.98 -5.67 -31.16
CA SER A 495 -12.14 -6.91 -31.93
C SER A 495 -11.92 -8.18 -31.10
N GLU A 496 -10.96 -8.17 -30.16
CA GLU A 496 -10.70 -9.31 -29.30
C GLU A 496 -11.88 -9.62 -28.38
N ILE A 497 -12.52 -8.60 -27.80
CA ILE A 497 -13.72 -8.76 -26.97
C ILE A 497 -14.88 -9.29 -27.80
N GLN A 498 -15.06 -8.79 -29.04
CA GLN A 498 -16.08 -9.31 -29.97
C GLN A 498 -15.91 -10.81 -30.22
N ILE A 499 -14.69 -11.21 -30.58
CA ILE A 499 -14.36 -12.59 -30.91
C ILE A 499 -14.59 -13.51 -29.71
N LEU A 500 -14.04 -13.17 -28.54
CA LEU A 500 -14.17 -13.97 -27.31
C LEU A 500 -15.63 -14.08 -26.87
N SER A 501 -16.41 -12.98 -27.00
CA SER A 501 -17.83 -13.00 -26.68
C SER A 501 -18.62 -13.92 -27.63
N GLY A 502 -18.37 -13.84 -28.94
CA GLY A 502 -18.97 -14.73 -29.94
C GLY A 502 -18.63 -16.20 -29.72
N GLN A 503 -17.36 -16.49 -29.43
CA GLN A 503 -16.88 -17.84 -29.08
C GLN A 503 -17.57 -18.37 -27.82
N THR A 504 -17.74 -17.55 -26.79
CA THR A 504 -18.42 -17.94 -25.55
C THR A 504 -19.90 -18.21 -25.78
N LEU A 505 -20.59 -17.33 -26.53
CA LEU A 505 -22.00 -17.49 -26.91
C LEU A 505 -22.27 -18.80 -27.67
N ALA A 506 -21.27 -19.32 -28.42
CA ALA A 506 -21.42 -20.56 -29.16
C ALA A 506 -21.74 -21.77 -28.30
N TYR A 507 -21.37 -21.74 -27.02
CA TYR A 507 -21.63 -22.82 -26.07
C TYR A 507 -22.97 -22.67 -25.33
N LEU A 508 -23.66 -21.53 -25.45
CA LEU A 508 -24.95 -21.31 -24.80
C LEU A 508 -26.10 -21.84 -25.67
N ASP A 509 -26.95 -22.68 -25.05
CA ASP A 509 -28.17 -23.17 -25.68
C ASP A 509 -29.25 -22.08 -25.68
N SER A 510 -29.14 -21.15 -26.62
CA SER A 510 -30.01 -19.97 -26.70
C SER A 510 -30.17 -19.45 -28.13
N PRO A 511 -31.41 -19.30 -28.62
CA PRO A 511 -31.68 -18.65 -29.91
C PRO A 511 -31.14 -17.21 -29.97
N GLY A 512 -31.13 -16.50 -28.86
CA GLY A 512 -30.57 -15.15 -28.75
C GLY A 512 -29.05 -15.12 -28.96
N ALA A 513 -28.35 -16.06 -28.36
CA ALA A 513 -26.91 -16.23 -28.52
C ALA A 513 -26.54 -16.54 -29.99
N GLN A 514 -27.24 -17.49 -30.61
CA GLN A 514 -26.96 -17.88 -31.99
C GLN A 514 -27.24 -16.75 -32.98
N ARG A 515 -28.32 -15.98 -32.76
CA ARG A 515 -28.62 -14.77 -33.58
C ARG A 515 -27.57 -13.67 -33.41
N ALA A 516 -27.06 -13.47 -32.19
CA ALA A 516 -26.03 -12.45 -31.97
C ALA A 516 -24.71 -12.82 -32.69
N ILE A 517 -24.31 -14.08 -32.66
CA ILE A 517 -23.15 -14.58 -33.41
C ILE A 517 -23.35 -14.39 -34.90
N ALA A 518 -24.54 -14.78 -35.44
CA ALA A 518 -24.85 -14.62 -36.87
C ALA A 518 -24.88 -13.13 -37.30
N GLY A 519 -25.41 -12.24 -36.42
CA GLY A 519 -25.37 -10.79 -36.65
C GLY A 519 -23.94 -10.27 -36.76
N MET A 520 -23.05 -10.66 -35.82
CA MET A 520 -21.64 -10.28 -35.85
C MET A 520 -20.93 -10.77 -37.13
N ALA A 521 -21.24 -11.99 -37.60
CA ALA A 521 -20.65 -12.59 -38.79
C ALA A 521 -21.12 -11.91 -40.08
N LEU A 522 -22.38 -11.49 -40.14
CA LEU A 522 -23.00 -10.85 -41.32
C LEU A 522 -22.76 -9.33 -41.37
N ASP A 523 -22.40 -8.70 -40.25
CA ASP A 523 -22.17 -7.25 -40.22
C ASP A 523 -20.96 -6.85 -41.08
N THR A 524 -21.24 -6.12 -42.15
CA THR A 524 -20.23 -5.62 -43.10
C THR A 524 -19.34 -4.53 -42.52
N GLY A 525 -19.73 -3.92 -41.39
CA GLY A 525 -18.91 -2.97 -40.64
C GLY A 525 -17.76 -3.66 -39.91
N ASN A 526 -17.84 -4.96 -39.66
CA ASN A 526 -16.78 -5.74 -39.06
C ASN A 526 -15.73 -6.16 -40.08
N ALA A 527 -14.47 -6.10 -39.69
CA ALA A 527 -13.34 -6.62 -40.49
C ALA A 527 -13.41 -8.15 -40.64
N ALA A 528 -12.73 -8.70 -41.65
CA ALA A 528 -12.68 -10.14 -41.90
C ALA A 528 -12.12 -10.94 -40.70
N GLU A 529 -11.17 -10.36 -39.95
CA GLU A 529 -10.57 -10.94 -38.74
C GLU A 529 -11.62 -11.18 -37.63
N VAL A 530 -12.74 -10.46 -37.64
CA VAL A 530 -13.85 -10.64 -36.69
C VAL A 530 -14.93 -11.55 -37.28
N ARG A 531 -15.25 -11.37 -38.56
CA ARG A 531 -16.33 -12.10 -39.22
C ARG A 531 -16.02 -13.59 -39.41
N ILE A 532 -14.78 -13.93 -39.75
CA ILE A 532 -14.35 -15.34 -39.90
C ILE A 532 -14.50 -16.13 -38.59
N PRO A 533 -13.94 -15.69 -37.44
CA PRO A 533 -14.18 -16.36 -36.15
C PRO A 533 -15.65 -16.38 -35.74
N ALA A 534 -16.46 -15.39 -36.16
CA ALA A 534 -17.87 -15.39 -35.88
C ALA A 534 -18.62 -16.50 -36.65
N PHE A 535 -18.30 -16.75 -37.90
CA PHE A 535 -18.84 -17.91 -38.64
C PHE A 535 -18.36 -19.25 -38.05
N GLU A 536 -17.11 -19.36 -37.61
CA GLU A 536 -16.60 -20.54 -36.89
C GLU A 536 -17.37 -20.79 -35.58
N SER A 537 -17.65 -19.70 -34.82
CA SER A 537 -18.46 -19.75 -33.61
C SER A 537 -19.90 -20.17 -33.92
N LEU A 538 -20.49 -19.66 -35.02
CA LEU A 538 -21.81 -20.08 -35.47
C LEU A 538 -21.85 -21.55 -35.83
N ALA A 539 -20.84 -22.04 -36.54
CA ALA A 539 -20.72 -23.48 -36.86
C ALA A 539 -20.63 -24.32 -35.57
N THR A 540 -19.90 -23.85 -34.58
CA THR A 540 -19.78 -24.52 -33.28
C THR A 540 -21.13 -24.52 -32.54
N SER A 541 -21.84 -23.38 -32.49
CA SER A 541 -23.16 -23.29 -31.90
C SER A 541 -24.17 -24.24 -32.56
N ALA A 542 -24.19 -24.28 -33.88
CA ALA A 542 -25.10 -25.16 -34.63
C ALA A 542 -24.80 -26.65 -34.40
N LYS A 543 -23.54 -27.04 -34.28
CA LYS A 543 -23.13 -28.41 -33.95
C LYS A 543 -23.53 -28.84 -32.55
N LEU A 544 -23.51 -27.92 -31.58
CA LEU A 544 -23.84 -28.19 -30.19
C LEU A 544 -25.32 -28.14 -29.90
N ASN A 545 -26.03 -27.17 -30.47
CA ASN A 545 -27.38 -26.79 -30.08
C ASN A 545 -28.39 -26.84 -31.24
N ALA A 546 -28.03 -27.39 -32.37
CA ALA A 546 -28.78 -27.37 -33.62
C ALA A 546 -29.03 -25.97 -34.20
N ASN A 547 -29.76 -25.90 -35.30
CA ASN A 547 -30.12 -24.59 -35.93
C ASN A 547 -31.29 -23.93 -35.17
N MET A 548 -31.06 -22.71 -34.67
CA MET A 548 -32.04 -21.88 -34.01
C MET A 548 -32.21 -20.53 -34.73
N LEU A 549 -31.65 -20.38 -35.95
CA LEU A 549 -31.74 -19.13 -36.72
C LEU A 549 -33.06 -19.02 -37.45
N PRO A 550 -33.62 -17.80 -37.58
CA PRO A 550 -34.71 -17.51 -38.52
C PRO A 550 -34.28 -17.75 -39.97
N GLU A 551 -35.24 -18.13 -40.83
CA GLU A 551 -34.97 -18.40 -42.23
C GLU A 551 -34.31 -17.24 -42.98
N THR A 552 -34.72 -16.03 -42.67
CA THR A 552 -34.14 -14.78 -43.26
C THR A 552 -32.64 -14.64 -43.00
N VAL A 553 -32.15 -15.03 -41.80
CA VAL A 553 -30.73 -15.00 -41.47
C VAL A 553 -29.97 -16.11 -42.22
N VAL A 554 -30.58 -17.29 -42.33
CA VAL A 554 -30.03 -18.40 -43.11
C VAL A 554 -29.87 -18.02 -44.57
N ASP A 555 -30.88 -17.31 -45.16
CA ASP A 555 -30.84 -16.83 -46.55
C ASP A 555 -29.73 -15.80 -46.73
N SER A 556 -29.51 -14.87 -45.79
CA SER A 556 -28.38 -13.91 -45.85
C SER A 556 -27.02 -14.59 -45.84
N ILE A 557 -26.85 -15.68 -45.07
CA ILE A 557 -25.60 -16.50 -45.12
C ILE A 557 -25.44 -17.13 -46.51
N TYR A 558 -26.54 -17.62 -47.09
CA TYR A 558 -26.53 -18.21 -48.43
C TYR A 558 -26.13 -17.20 -49.51
N GLU A 559 -26.69 -15.99 -49.47
CA GLU A 559 -26.34 -14.88 -50.37
C GLU A 559 -24.87 -14.55 -50.30
N LEU A 560 -24.29 -14.48 -49.07
CA LEU A 560 -22.86 -14.23 -48.88
C LEU A 560 -21.97 -15.33 -49.51
N ILE A 561 -22.37 -16.61 -49.42
CA ILE A 561 -21.65 -17.75 -50.00
C ILE A 561 -21.72 -17.71 -51.52
N SER A 562 -22.87 -17.30 -52.08
CA SER A 562 -23.15 -17.27 -53.52
C SER A 562 -22.57 -16.05 -54.24
N SER A 563 -22.14 -15.04 -53.55
CA SER A 563 -21.56 -13.81 -54.10
C SER A 563 -20.11 -13.98 -54.53
N ASP A 564 -19.81 -13.64 -55.77
CA ASP A 564 -18.42 -13.69 -56.31
C ASP A 564 -17.53 -12.56 -55.72
N GLU A 565 -18.13 -11.55 -55.12
CA GLU A 565 -17.43 -10.43 -54.50
C GLU A 565 -16.95 -10.75 -53.08
N THR A 566 -17.42 -11.88 -52.49
CA THR A 566 -17.03 -12.28 -51.10
C THR A 566 -15.61 -12.80 -51.07
N ASP A 567 -14.81 -12.32 -50.10
CA ASP A 567 -13.47 -12.80 -49.83
C ASP A 567 -13.47 -14.34 -49.69
N PRO A 568 -12.51 -15.07 -50.32
CA PRO A 568 -12.50 -16.55 -50.33
C PRO A 568 -12.45 -17.16 -48.94
N ALA A 569 -11.69 -16.57 -47.97
CA ALA A 569 -11.59 -17.10 -46.63
C ALA A 569 -12.91 -16.90 -45.86
N LEU A 570 -13.51 -15.74 -45.98
CA LEU A 570 -14.82 -15.45 -45.39
C LEU A 570 -15.91 -16.34 -46.00
N ARG A 571 -15.90 -16.55 -47.32
CA ARG A 571 -16.84 -17.46 -48.03
C ARG A 571 -16.71 -18.88 -47.53
N SER A 572 -15.47 -19.37 -47.32
CA SER A 572 -15.21 -20.69 -46.79
C SER A 572 -15.73 -20.87 -45.35
N ALA A 573 -15.52 -19.90 -44.49
CA ALA A 573 -16.04 -19.90 -43.12
C ALA A 573 -17.58 -19.89 -43.08
N ALA A 574 -18.18 -19.04 -43.90
CA ALA A 574 -19.64 -18.97 -44.05
C ALA A 574 -20.25 -20.27 -44.58
N ALA A 575 -19.61 -20.92 -45.56
CA ALA A 575 -20.03 -22.21 -46.07
C ALA A 575 -19.94 -23.33 -45.04
N ALA A 576 -18.89 -23.31 -44.21
CA ALA A 576 -18.73 -24.26 -43.09
C ALA A 576 -19.83 -24.06 -42.02
N ALA A 577 -20.17 -22.81 -41.71
CA ALA A 577 -21.26 -22.51 -40.81
C ALA A 577 -22.62 -22.93 -41.39
N TYR A 578 -22.88 -22.62 -42.65
CA TYR A 578 -24.11 -22.99 -43.32
C TYR A 578 -24.28 -24.53 -43.33
N GLY A 579 -23.24 -25.29 -43.64
CA GLY A 579 -23.26 -26.77 -43.59
C GLY A 579 -23.56 -27.29 -42.20
N ALA A 580 -23.03 -26.64 -41.14
CA ALA A 580 -23.26 -27.03 -39.75
C ALA A 580 -24.70 -26.81 -39.29
N LEU A 581 -25.47 -25.90 -39.94
CA LEU A 581 -26.89 -25.66 -39.63
C LEU A 581 -27.76 -26.88 -39.98
N ASN A 582 -27.27 -27.85 -40.73
CA ASN A 582 -27.95 -29.08 -41.11
C ASN A 582 -29.36 -28.82 -41.70
N LEU A 583 -29.41 -27.97 -42.70
CA LEU A 583 -30.65 -27.51 -43.32
C LEU A 583 -31.34 -28.60 -44.13
N PRO A 584 -32.67 -28.52 -44.38
CA PRO A 584 -33.37 -29.50 -45.19
C PRO A 584 -32.76 -29.68 -46.60
N SER A 585 -32.77 -30.93 -47.13
CA SER A 585 -32.16 -31.33 -48.41
C SER A 585 -32.56 -30.45 -49.62
N ARG A 586 -33.72 -29.79 -49.55
CA ARG A 586 -34.18 -28.88 -50.59
C ARG A 586 -33.23 -27.67 -50.73
N LYS A 587 -32.82 -27.02 -49.59
CA LYS A 587 -31.88 -25.89 -49.62
C LYS A 587 -30.50 -26.27 -50.11
N ALA A 588 -29.97 -27.44 -49.70
CA ALA A 588 -28.71 -27.96 -50.18
C ALA A 588 -28.74 -28.28 -51.70
N LYS A 589 -29.89 -28.81 -52.20
CA LYS A 589 -30.12 -29.04 -53.60
C LYS A 589 -30.13 -27.76 -54.41
N ASP A 590 -30.83 -26.72 -53.93
CA ASP A 590 -30.92 -25.44 -54.62
C ASP A 590 -29.53 -24.77 -54.74
N LEU A 591 -28.72 -24.79 -53.70
CA LEU A 591 -27.33 -24.35 -53.72
C LEU A 591 -26.49 -25.07 -54.82
N ILE A 592 -26.57 -26.40 -54.88
CA ILE A 592 -25.80 -27.18 -55.84
C ILE A 592 -26.26 -26.88 -57.27
N LEU A 593 -27.57 -26.75 -57.48
CA LEU A 593 -28.14 -26.46 -58.80
C LEU A 593 -27.86 -25.05 -59.31
N ASP A 594 -27.81 -24.05 -58.41
CA ASP A 594 -27.44 -22.69 -58.75
C ASP A 594 -25.96 -22.59 -59.15
N GLN A 595 -25.08 -23.28 -58.45
CA GLN A 595 -23.65 -23.39 -58.82
C GLN A 595 -23.47 -24.13 -60.18
N ALA A 596 -24.32 -25.10 -60.49
CA ALA A 596 -24.25 -25.87 -61.76
C ALA A 596 -24.75 -25.08 -62.96
N LYS A 597 -25.45 -23.92 -62.78
CA LYS A 597 -25.95 -23.06 -63.86
C LYS A 597 -24.99 -21.93 -64.23
N SER A 598 -23.99 -21.66 -63.41
CA SER A 598 -22.93 -20.69 -63.63
C SER A 598 -21.72 -21.34 -64.27
#